data_2642c09702322f8a500734d31a396a37
#
_entry.id   2642c09702322f8a500734d31a396a37
#
_cell.length_a   1.000
_cell.length_b   1.000
_cell.length_c   1.000
_cell.angle_alpha   90.00
_cell.angle_beta   90.00
_cell.angle_gamma   90.00
#
_symmetry.space_group_name_H-M   'P 1'
#
loop_
_entity.id
_entity.type
_entity.pdbx_description
1 polymer ?
#
loop_
_entity_poly.entity_id
_entity_poly.type
_entity_poly.pdbx_seq_one_letter_code
_entity_poly.pdbx_strand_id
1 'polypeptide(L)'
;MLPAAVTAAALVLTTLLPATAADEPHQNLNPSKGDVVSVETKELATVVQDPELPKAPPRTGDKNPGATMGQKFKSMADTTKLSPASEKALEKVEKSVLGGAAPTGATPSKGTSGAKGSAPSPTAAAGIGPAGSMSLAIRAGSWRPAGIAGMDVSGWQPAINWSAEYANGARFAYVKASEGIGYRSEAFNDQYTGSYAVGMNRGAYHFALPSQTTGAAQADFFVNSGGGWSADGRTLPGLLDIEYNPYPTLGDTCYNMSAAQMNGWIKSFSDRYRQRTGRLPAIYTTADWWATCTGNTAQFNNHPLHLASYGVAYPAYMPNGWSRHDLWQFTDNGPFSGDSNVYGGSWAQFQSFAASSSYAPLGGRASGYSVRGGIASIYNKTGGAARWGQPVSAEKAAAYGGVYQQFSRNGVPATAYWHPATGAHMLRNTSSIGGKFISAGRERGYGFPITEERSVPGGAYQVFRTPSGQTTKVMWTPQHGPHAVKEFGAIGKRWSQAGMERGLGFPTTDEYRRGDEIRQTFSRGYMIGYNSKTGQVRVLPL
;
A
#
# COMPACT_ATOMS: atom_id res chain seq x y z
N MET A 1 54.98 -35.79 -31.66
CA MET A 1 54.38 -36.32 -32.90
C MET A 1 52.93 -36.64 -32.60
N LEU A 2 52.06 -35.92 -33.28
CA LEU A 2 50.58 -36.00 -33.32
C LEU A 2 50.10 -37.39 -33.81
N PRO A 3 48.79 -37.72 -33.76
CA PRO A 3 47.67 -36.80 -34.02
C PRO A 3 46.46 -36.84 -33.08
N ALA A 4 45.65 -35.77 -33.31
CA ALA A 4 44.34 -35.51 -32.76
C ALA A 4 43.22 -36.38 -33.37
N ALA A 5 42.18 -36.67 -32.61
CA ALA A 5 40.93 -37.17 -33.10
C ALA A 5 39.78 -36.16 -32.82
N VAL A 6 39.18 -35.68 -33.88
CA VAL A 6 37.99 -34.81 -33.89
C VAL A 6 36.77 -35.71 -33.88
N THR A 7 35.84 -35.53 -32.95
CA THR A 7 34.52 -36.12 -33.00
C THR A 7 33.48 -35.01 -33.19
N ALA A 8 32.77 -35.07 -34.33
CA ALA A 8 31.67 -34.18 -34.69
C ALA A 8 30.40 -34.61 -33.96
N ALA A 9 29.75 -33.68 -33.29
CA ALA A 9 28.38 -33.85 -32.76
C ALA A 9 27.36 -33.27 -33.77
N ALA A 10 26.46 -34.10 -34.21
CA ALA A 10 25.39 -33.73 -35.10
C ALA A 10 24.28 -32.93 -34.37
N LEU A 11 23.94 -31.76 -34.92
CA LEU A 11 22.87 -30.88 -34.48
C LEU A 11 21.57 -31.34 -35.15
N VAL A 12 20.59 -31.83 -34.39
CA VAL A 12 19.24 -32.12 -34.90
C VAL A 12 18.40 -30.87 -34.67
N LEU A 13 18.03 -30.23 -35.76
CA LEU A 13 17.15 -29.06 -35.81
C LEU A 13 15.69 -29.58 -35.91
N THR A 14 14.92 -29.45 -34.83
CA THR A 14 13.46 -29.67 -34.91
C THR A 14 12.77 -28.30 -34.99
N THR A 15 12.13 -28.08 -36.15
CA THR A 15 11.28 -26.92 -36.41
C THR A 15 9.95 -27.09 -35.68
N LEU A 16 9.64 -26.17 -34.78
CA LEU A 16 8.33 -26.01 -34.16
C LEU A 16 7.52 -24.96 -34.95
N LEU A 17 6.39 -25.40 -35.53
CA LEU A 17 5.38 -24.55 -36.11
C LEU A 17 4.57 -23.83 -35.02
N PRO A 18 4.06 -22.58 -35.25
CA PRO A 18 3.26 -21.88 -34.28
C PRO A 18 1.85 -22.45 -34.19
N ALA A 19 1.41 -22.73 -32.96
CA ALA A 19 0.04 -23.07 -32.65
C ALA A 19 -0.82 -21.80 -32.65
N THR A 20 -1.86 -21.82 -33.46
CA THR A 20 -2.93 -20.82 -33.49
C THR A 20 -3.75 -20.88 -32.20
N ALA A 21 -3.98 -19.72 -31.61
CA ALA A 21 -4.91 -19.56 -30.50
C ALA A 21 -6.33 -19.83 -30.97
N ALA A 22 -7.00 -20.81 -30.35
CA ALA A 22 -8.43 -21.00 -30.46
C ALA A 22 -9.11 -20.39 -29.26
N ASP A 23 -10.07 -19.52 -29.50
CA ASP A 23 -11.01 -18.98 -28.51
C ASP A 23 -11.82 -20.12 -27.90
N GLU A 24 -11.78 -20.27 -26.58
CA GLU A 24 -12.75 -21.06 -25.83
C GLU A 24 -13.71 -20.16 -25.08
N PRO A 25 -15.02 -20.45 -25.08
CA PRO A 25 -16.03 -19.59 -24.48
C PRO A 25 -16.08 -19.77 -22.96
N HIS A 26 -16.23 -18.65 -22.24
CA HIS A 26 -16.51 -18.61 -20.82
C HIS A 26 -17.75 -19.43 -20.44
N GLN A 27 -17.55 -20.59 -19.82
CA GLN A 27 -18.64 -21.29 -19.15
C GLN A 27 -18.87 -20.71 -17.74
N ASN A 28 -20.07 -20.17 -17.57
CA ASN A 28 -20.67 -19.85 -16.29
C ASN A 28 -20.85 -21.15 -15.50
N LEU A 29 -20.00 -21.42 -14.53
CA LEU A 29 -20.21 -22.50 -13.56
C LEU A 29 -21.08 -22.00 -12.42
N ASN A 30 -22.37 -22.25 -12.56
CA ASN A 30 -23.34 -22.21 -11.46
C ASN A 30 -23.09 -23.46 -10.59
N PRO A 31 -22.83 -23.39 -9.26
CA PRO A 31 -22.65 -24.58 -8.47
C PRO A 31 -24.00 -25.24 -8.20
N SER A 32 -24.23 -26.37 -8.88
CA SER A 32 -25.28 -27.29 -8.51
C SER A 32 -24.96 -27.92 -7.14
N LYS A 33 -26.00 -28.01 -6.31
CA LYS A 33 -25.98 -28.70 -5.02
C LYS A 33 -25.59 -30.18 -5.20
N GLY A 34 -24.58 -30.60 -4.46
CA GLY A 34 -24.31 -31.99 -4.17
C GLY A 34 -23.03 -32.51 -4.81
N ASP A 35 -21.90 -32.24 -4.14
CA ASP A 35 -20.79 -33.17 -3.99
C ASP A 35 -19.87 -32.59 -2.92
N VAL A 36 -20.11 -32.97 -1.68
CA VAL A 36 -19.16 -32.78 -0.58
C VAL A 36 -18.07 -33.82 -0.83
N VAL A 37 -16.99 -33.42 -1.46
CA VAL A 37 -15.77 -34.22 -1.47
C VAL A 37 -15.24 -34.18 -0.03
N SER A 38 -15.46 -35.25 0.71
CA SER A 38 -14.79 -35.52 1.96
C SER A 38 -13.30 -35.75 1.69
N VAL A 39 -12.51 -34.68 1.68
CA VAL A 39 -11.06 -34.79 1.74
C VAL A 39 -10.74 -35.31 3.14
N GLU A 40 -10.11 -36.48 3.18
CA GLU A 40 -9.75 -37.14 4.43
C GLU A 40 -8.95 -36.19 5.34
N THR A 41 -9.57 -35.82 6.44
CA THR A 41 -8.99 -34.97 7.49
C THR A 41 -7.79 -35.60 8.21
N LYS A 42 -7.45 -36.84 7.90
CA LYS A 42 -6.35 -37.57 8.56
C LYS A 42 -4.94 -37.10 8.21
N GLU A 43 -4.68 -36.67 6.98
CA GLU A 43 -3.33 -36.21 6.62
C GLU A 43 -3.02 -34.79 7.10
N LEU A 44 -4.01 -33.94 7.30
CA LEU A 44 -3.81 -32.57 7.82
C LEU A 44 -3.55 -32.53 9.32
N ALA A 45 -4.11 -33.48 10.07
CA ALA A 45 -3.87 -33.58 11.50
C ALA A 45 -2.43 -34.00 11.85
N THR A 46 -1.76 -34.73 10.97
CA THR A 46 -0.37 -35.19 11.17
C THR A 46 0.68 -34.12 10.94
N VAL A 47 0.39 -33.08 10.16
CA VAL A 47 1.34 -31.98 9.92
C VAL A 47 1.31 -30.94 11.06
N VAL A 48 0.24 -30.91 11.85
CA VAL A 48 0.01 -29.91 12.91
C VAL A 48 0.30 -30.46 14.32
N GLN A 49 0.40 -31.77 14.48
CA GLN A 49 0.66 -32.39 15.79
C GLN A 49 2.03 -33.06 15.82
N ASP A 50 2.95 -32.46 16.59
CA ASP A 50 4.07 -33.20 17.17
C ASP A 50 3.59 -33.74 18.53
N PRO A 51 3.36 -35.05 18.67
CA PRO A 51 2.77 -35.63 19.88
C PRO A 51 3.70 -35.65 21.10
N GLU A 52 4.99 -35.31 20.91
CA GLU A 52 6.00 -35.40 21.98
C GLU A 52 6.24 -34.08 22.73
N LEU A 53 5.59 -32.98 22.33
CA LEU A 53 5.80 -31.72 23.02
C LEU A 53 4.83 -31.51 24.16
N PRO A 54 5.31 -31.23 25.39
CA PRO A 54 4.44 -30.95 26.51
C PRO A 54 3.54 -29.78 26.19
N LYS A 55 2.23 -29.92 26.36
CA LYS A 55 1.30 -28.78 26.35
C LYS A 55 1.82 -27.77 27.35
N ALA A 56 1.92 -26.51 26.95
CA ALA A 56 2.23 -25.44 27.88
C ALA A 56 1.19 -25.51 29.01
N PRO A 57 1.62 -25.47 30.30
CA PRO A 57 0.66 -25.48 31.39
C PRO A 57 -0.30 -24.30 31.18
N PRO A 58 -1.62 -24.52 31.40
CA PRO A 58 -2.57 -23.41 31.36
C PRO A 58 -2.08 -22.35 32.34
N ARG A 59 -2.04 -21.08 31.91
CA ARG A 59 -1.75 -19.98 32.85
C ARG A 59 -2.80 -20.11 33.97
N THR A 60 -2.33 -20.41 35.17
CA THR A 60 -3.16 -20.73 36.33
C THR A 60 -4.17 -19.60 36.55
N GLY A 61 -5.44 -19.91 36.39
CA GLY A 61 -6.56 -19.13 36.88
C GLY A 61 -7.31 -18.26 35.89
N ASP A 62 -6.79 -18.01 34.67
CA ASP A 62 -7.47 -17.16 33.72
C ASP A 62 -7.66 -17.86 32.37
N LYS A 63 -8.89 -17.78 31.85
CA LYS A 63 -9.21 -18.10 30.45
C LYS A 63 -8.65 -17.05 29.49
N ASN A 64 -7.54 -16.37 29.86
CA ASN A 64 -6.94 -15.34 29.06
C ASN A 64 -6.15 -15.98 27.91
N PRO A 65 -6.54 -15.79 26.63
CA PRO A 65 -5.85 -16.37 25.47
C PRO A 65 -4.50 -15.70 25.15
N GLY A 66 -3.95 -14.93 26.09
CA GLY A 66 -2.67 -14.22 25.95
C GLY A 66 -2.79 -12.95 25.10
N ALA A 67 -1.64 -12.36 24.76
CA ALA A 67 -1.57 -11.20 23.89
C ALA A 67 -1.99 -11.54 22.45
N THR A 68 -2.53 -10.58 21.72
CA THR A 68 -2.92 -10.71 20.31
C THR A 68 -2.33 -9.59 19.50
N MET A 69 -2.19 -9.78 18.18
CA MET A 69 -1.74 -8.73 17.29
C MET A 69 -2.59 -7.46 17.44
N GLY A 70 -1.96 -6.30 17.49
CA GLY A 70 -2.64 -5.00 17.55
C GLY A 70 -3.30 -4.65 18.88
N GLN A 71 -3.11 -5.41 19.94
CA GLN A 71 -3.84 -5.21 21.20
C GLN A 71 -3.63 -3.83 21.85
N LYS A 72 -2.49 -3.18 21.65
CA LYS A 72 -2.23 -1.83 22.20
C LYS A 72 -2.98 -0.74 21.45
N PHE A 73 -3.35 -0.96 20.21
CA PHE A 73 -4.17 -0.01 19.45
C PHE A 73 -5.55 0.19 20.03
N LYS A 74 -6.08 -0.80 20.76
CA LYS A 74 -7.35 -0.66 21.51
C LYS A 74 -7.28 0.42 22.59
N SER A 75 -6.07 0.77 23.05
CA SER A 75 -5.84 1.82 24.06
C SER A 75 -5.27 3.13 23.49
N MET A 76 -4.91 3.18 22.20
CA MET A 76 -4.36 4.37 21.54
C MET A 76 -5.40 4.95 20.59
N ALA A 77 -5.90 6.14 20.92
CA ALA A 77 -6.93 6.84 20.12
C ALA A 77 -6.41 7.37 18.76
N ASP A 78 -5.10 7.33 18.49
CA ASP A 78 -4.53 7.92 17.27
C ASP A 78 -3.22 7.23 16.86
N THR A 79 -3.31 6.24 15.97
CA THR A 79 -2.15 5.55 15.37
C THR A 79 -1.55 6.33 14.19
N THR A 80 -2.08 7.51 13.87
CA THR A 80 -1.58 8.37 12.79
C THR A 80 -0.39 9.22 13.23
N LYS A 81 -0.18 9.37 14.54
CA LYS A 81 0.92 10.12 15.12
C LYS A 81 2.03 9.20 15.60
N LEU A 82 3.24 9.55 15.29
CA LEU A 82 4.41 8.91 15.88
C LEU A 82 4.62 9.43 17.31
N SER A 83 5.19 8.59 18.17
CA SER A 83 5.65 9.07 19.48
C SER A 83 6.79 10.09 19.30
N PRO A 84 7.02 11.00 20.27
CA PRO A 84 8.17 11.92 20.22
C PRO A 84 9.52 11.21 20.05
N ALA A 85 9.65 9.99 20.57
CA ALA A 85 10.85 9.18 20.40
C ALA A 85 11.00 8.68 18.96
N SER A 86 9.88 8.29 18.32
CA SER A 86 9.85 7.84 16.92
C SER A 86 10.10 8.99 15.97
N GLU A 87 9.54 10.17 16.23
CA GLU A 87 9.82 11.38 15.45
C GLU A 87 11.31 11.72 15.49
N LYS A 88 11.90 11.68 16.69
CA LYS A 88 13.34 11.93 16.87
C LYS A 88 14.21 10.87 16.20
N ALA A 89 13.79 9.58 16.22
CA ALA A 89 14.51 8.52 15.54
C ALA A 89 14.44 8.67 14.01
N LEU A 90 13.29 9.04 13.47
CA LEU A 90 13.10 9.34 12.05
C LEU A 90 13.89 10.58 11.63
N GLU A 91 13.86 11.66 12.43
CA GLU A 91 14.64 12.87 12.18
C GLU A 91 16.16 12.59 12.18
N LYS A 92 16.64 11.71 13.08
CA LYS A 92 18.04 11.29 13.12
C LYS A 92 18.43 10.52 11.84
N VAL A 93 17.54 9.67 11.32
CA VAL A 93 17.75 8.95 10.06
C VAL A 93 17.72 9.92 8.88
N GLU A 94 16.79 10.86 8.86
CA GLU A 94 16.74 11.92 7.83
C GLU A 94 18.01 12.76 7.82
N LYS A 95 18.50 13.17 8.98
CA LYS A 95 19.77 13.91 9.10
C LYS A 95 20.98 13.08 8.66
N SER A 96 20.98 11.77 8.92
CA SER A 96 22.08 10.88 8.50
C SER A 96 22.08 10.59 6.99
N VAL A 97 20.91 10.63 6.36
CA VAL A 97 20.72 10.39 4.90
C VAL A 97 20.88 11.68 4.09
N LEU A 98 20.56 12.83 4.69
CA LEU A 98 20.62 14.16 4.06
C LEU A 98 21.89 14.95 4.41
N GLY A 99 22.90 14.33 5.07
CA GLY A 99 24.13 14.97 5.53
C GLY A 99 24.80 15.85 4.48
N GLY A 100 24.45 17.13 4.46
CA GLY A 100 25.05 18.17 3.63
C GLY A 100 24.24 19.46 3.62
N ALA A 101 24.67 20.43 4.46
CA ALA A 101 24.37 21.87 4.43
C ALA A 101 22.95 22.34 4.79
N ALA A 102 22.85 22.88 6.00
CA ALA A 102 21.74 23.75 6.41
C ALA A 102 21.92 25.18 5.87
N PRO A 103 20.87 25.88 5.46
CA PRO A 103 20.87 27.32 5.38
C PRO A 103 20.38 27.94 6.70
N THR A 104 21.14 28.89 7.18
CA THR A 104 20.89 29.70 8.36
C THR A 104 19.78 30.73 8.12
N GLY A 105 18.87 30.83 9.08
CA GLY A 105 18.27 32.09 9.51
C GLY A 105 17.00 32.57 8.85
N ALA A 106 15.86 32.44 9.57
CA ALA A 106 14.87 33.52 9.71
C ALA A 106 13.90 33.17 10.85
N THR A 107 13.83 34.06 11.84
CA THR A 107 12.90 34.03 12.98
C THR A 107 11.48 34.40 12.54
N PRO A 108 10.42 33.75 13.05
CA PRO A 108 9.05 34.22 12.84
C PRO A 108 8.60 35.11 14.01
N SER A 109 8.02 36.26 13.67
CA SER A 109 7.33 37.17 14.55
C SER A 109 5.96 36.65 14.97
N LYS A 110 5.61 36.85 16.26
CA LYS A 110 4.30 36.60 16.85
C LYS A 110 3.22 37.55 16.27
N GLY A 111 2.05 37.02 15.96
CA GLY A 111 0.81 37.78 15.78
C GLY A 111 -0.36 37.07 16.45
N THR A 112 -1.02 37.77 17.37
CA THR A 112 -2.06 37.33 18.29
C THR A 112 -3.49 37.49 17.73
N SER A 113 -4.44 36.76 18.37
CA SER A 113 -5.91 36.93 18.46
C SER A 113 -6.72 36.45 17.24
N GLY A 114 -7.75 35.65 17.35
CA GLY A 114 -8.81 35.47 18.32
C GLY A 114 -10.15 35.69 17.64
N ALA A 115 -11.01 34.68 17.53
CA ALA A 115 -12.46 34.81 17.61
C ALA A 115 -13.18 33.46 17.43
N LYS A 116 -14.14 33.23 18.31
CA LYS A 116 -15.11 32.13 18.37
C LYS A 116 -16.18 32.28 17.29
N GLY A 117 -16.69 31.16 16.76
CA GLY A 117 -17.91 31.12 15.98
C GLY A 117 -18.50 29.71 15.95
N SER A 118 -19.69 29.58 16.48
CA SER A 118 -20.48 28.38 16.75
C SER A 118 -21.05 27.72 15.49
N ALA A 119 -21.28 26.40 15.59
CA ALA A 119 -22.00 25.57 14.63
C ALA A 119 -23.48 25.93 14.49
N PRO A 120 -24.14 25.46 13.44
CA PRO A 120 -25.35 24.66 13.68
C PRO A 120 -25.45 23.38 12.83
N SER A 121 -26.07 22.35 13.46
CA SER A 121 -26.53 21.11 12.85
C SER A 121 -27.70 21.34 11.89
N PRO A 122 -27.95 20.48 10.92
CA PRO A 122 -29.26 20.30 10.33
C PRO A 122 -29.88 18.94 10.64
N THR A 123 -31.12 19.05 11.00
CA THR A 123 -32.17 18.06 11.24
C THR A 123 -32.53 17.22 10.02
N ALA A 124 -32.98 16.01 10.34
CA ALA A 124 -33.54 15.02 9.43
C ALA A 124 -34.85 15.44 8.77
N ALA A 125 -35.06 15.00 7.53
CA ALA A 125 -36.41 14.82 6.95
C ALA A 125 -36.48 13.55 6.13
N ALA A 126 -37.48 12.71 6.44
CA ALA A 126 -37.81 11.45 5.83
C ALA A 126 -38.62 11.64 4.53
N GLY A 127 -38.45 10.76 3.55
CA GLY A 127 -39.31 10.64 2.37
C GLY A 127 -39.25 9.23 1.79
N ILE A 128 -40.40 8.62 1.57
CA ILE A 128 -40.72 7.20 1.37
C ILE A 128 -40.75 6.80 -0.11
N GLY A 129 -40.12 5.67 -0.49
CA GLY A 129 -40.45 4.53 -1.35
C GLY A 129 -40.63 4.72 -2.87
N PRO A 130 -40.77 3.64 -3.72
CA PRO A 130 -40.55 2.21 -3.44
C PRO A 130 -39.71 1.45 -4.48
N ALA A 131 -39.43 0.19 -4.18
CA ALA A 131 -39.18 -0.98 -5.03
C ALA A 131 -37.75 -1.37 -5.40
N GLY A 132 -37.29 -2.42 -4.77
CA GLY A 132 -36.67 -3.58 -5.44
C GLY A 132 -35.19 -3.48 -5.80
N SER A 133 -34.32 -3.20 -4.85
CA SER A 133 -32.93 -3.70 -4.89
C SER A 133 -32.56 -4.17 -3.50
N MET A 134 -32.12 -5.42 -3.38
CA MET A 134 -31.49 -5.93 -2.17
C MET A 134 -30.21 -5.12 -1.93
N SER A 135 -30.35 -4.02 -1.20
CA SER A 135 -29.24 -3.32 -0.58
C SER A 135 -28.68 -4.28 0.47
N LEU A 136 -27.53 -4.91 0.18
CA LEU A 136 -26.67 -5.42 1.23
C LEU A 136 -26.44 -4.24 2.18
N ALA A 137 -27.01 -4.33 3.38
CA ALA A 137 -26.76 -3.36 4.42
C ALA A 137 -25.25 -3.35 4.70
N ILE A 138 -24.60 -2.32 4.21
CA ILE A 138 -23.18 -2.06 4.48
C ILE A 138 -23.11 -1.75 5.97
N ARG A 139 -22.61 -2.70 6.77
CA ARG A 139 -22.36 -2.48 8.19
C ARG A 139 -21.36 -1.32 8.33
N ALA A 140 -21.56 -0.45 9.33
CA ALA A 140 -20.56 0.50 9.76
C ALA A 140 -19.25 -0.27 9.99
N GLY A 141 -18.16 0.09 9.26
CA GLY A 141 -16.91 -0.68 9.26
C GLY A 141 -16.61 -1.46 7.97
N SER A 142 -17.42 -1.31 6.92
CA SER A 142 -17.28 -2.05 5.66
C SER A 142 -16.17 -1.55 4.72
N TRP A 143 -15.47 -0.47 5.08
CA TRP A 143 -14.37 0.02 4.25
C TRP A 143 -13.20 -0.98 4.25
N ARG A 144 -12.71 -1.29 3.06
CA ARG A 144 -11.56 -2.17 2.84
C ARG A 144 -10.57 -1.50 1.89
N PRO A 145 -9.27 -1.56 2.18
CA PRO A 145 -8.25 -1.21 1.19
C PRO A 145 -8.33 -2.13 -0.03
N ALA A 146 -7.83 -1.63 -1.16
CA ALA A 146 -7.67 -2.46 -2.36
C ALA A 146 -6.60 -3.55 -2.13
N GLY A 147 -6.90 -4.78 -2.53
CA GLY A 147 -6.02 -5.94 -2.40
C GLY A 147 -6.79 -7.21 -2.06
N ILE A 148 -6.08 -8.23 -1.59
CA ILE A 148 -6.68 -9.49 -1.18
C ILE A 148 -6.97 -9.41 0.32
N ALA A 149 -8.24 -9.44 0.67
CA ALA A 149 -8.68 -9.32 2.05
C ALA A 149 -8.44 -10.61 2.86
N GLY A 150 -8.12 -10.44 4.13
CA GLY A 150 -7.92 -11.51 5.08
C GLY A 150 -8.11 -11.03 6.50
N MET A 151 -7.78 -11.88 7.45
CA MET A 151 -7.96 -11.61 8.86
C MET A 151 -6.85 -12.27 9.69
N ASP A 152 -6.68 -11.82 10.91
CA ASP A 152 -5.94 -12.57 11.91
C ASP A 152 -6.81 -12.84 13.13
N VAL A 153 -6.53 -13.98 13.81
CA VAL A 153 -7.35 -14.49 14.88
C VAL A 153 -6.51 -15.16 15.96
N SER A 154 -7.07 -15.23 17.16
CA SER A 154 -6.46 -15.87 18.31
C SER A 154 -7.53 -16.57 19.18
N GLY A 155 -7.17 -16.99 20.38
CA GLY A 155 -8.12 -17.51 21.35
C GLY A 155 -9.19 -16.51 21.80
N TRP A 156 -9.08 -15.24 21.45
CA TRP A 156 -10.13 -14.24 21.68
C TRP A 156 -11.34 -14.41 20.77
N GLN A 157 -11.18 -15.13 19.65
CA GLN A 157 -12.24 -15.53 18.74
C GLN A 157 -12.42 -17.06 18.78
N PRO A 158 -12.93 -17.65 19.88
CA PRO A 158 -12.92 -19.10 20.07
C PRO A 158 -13.81 -19.86 19.09
N ALA A 159 -14.80 -19.19 18.50
CA ALA A 159 -15.72 -19.78 17.52
C ALA A 159 -15.85 -18.85 16.30
N ILE A 160 -15.45 -19.34 15.12
CA ILE A 160 -15.49 -18.59 13.87
C ILE A 160 -16.30 -19.36 12.85
N ASN A 161 -17.25 -18.70 12.21
CA ASN A 161 -17.94 -19.22 11.03
C ASN A 161 -17.10 -18.96 9.77
N TRP A 162 -16.16 -19.84 9.47
CA TRP A 162 -15.23 -19.68 8.36
C TRP A 162 -15.92 -19.56 7.00
N SER A 163 -17.04 -20.26 6.80
CA SER A 163 -17.81 -20.13 5.56
C SER A 163 -18.39 -18.73 5.40
N ALA A 164 -18.86 -18.12 6.49
CA ALA A 164 -19.34 -16.75 6.48
C ALA A 164 -18.21 -15.75 6.22
N GLU A 165 -17.03 -15.94 6.83
CA GLU A 165 -15.86 -15.09 6.59
C GLU A 165 -15.38 -15.17 5.14
N TYR A 166 -15.33 -16.38 4.58
CA TYR A 166 -14.98 -16.58 3.17
C TYR A 166 -16.00 -15.93 2.23
N ALA A 167 -17.31 -16.11 2.49
CA ALA A 167 -18.39 -15.47 1.74
C ALA A 167 -18.34 -13.95 1.85
N ASN A 168 -17.92 -13.42 3.02
CA ASN A 168 -17.68 -12.00 3.25
C ASN A 168 -16.40 -11.47 2.58
N GLY A 169 -15.62 -12.31 1.91
CA GLY A 169 -14.49 -11.95 1.08
C GLY A 169 -13.11 -12.17 1.68
N ALA A 170 -12.97 -12.77 2.86
CA ALA A 170 -11.67 -13.20 3.37
C ALA A 170 -11.09 -14.31 2.49
N ARG A 171 -9.82 -14.21 2.17
CA ARG A 171 -9.08 -15.20 1.36
C ARG A 171 -7.86 -15.75 2.08
N PHE A 172 -7.49 -15.17 3.20
CA PHE A 172 -6.44 -15.70 4.06
C PHE A 172 -6.72 -15.42 5.53
N ALA A 173 -6.10 -16.22 6.39
CA ALA A 173 -6.10 -16.03 7.83
C ALA A 173 -4.68 -16.24 8.40
N TYR A 174 -4.26 -15.39 9.33
CA TYR A 174 -3.18 -15.69 10.26
C TYR A 174 -3.76 -16.11 11.60
N VAL A 175 -3.28 -17.23 12.13
CA VAL A 175 -3.81 -17.84 13.35
C VAL A 175 -2.74 -17.87 14.42
N LYS A 176 -3.04 -17.44 15.65
CA LYS A 176 -2.09 -17.50 16.77
C LYS A 176 -1.76 -18.94 17.10
N ALA A 177 -0.47 -19.28 16.98
CA ALA A 177 0.03 -20.60 17.38
C ALA A 177 0.64 -20.57 18.79
N SER A 178 1.43 -19.53 19.10
CA SER A 178 2.21 -19.51 20.33
C SER A 178 2.58 -18.09 20.78
N GLU A 179 3.06 -17.99 22.03
CA GLU A 179 3.57 -16.76 22.63
C GLU A 179 4.72 -17.11 23.59
N GLY A 180 5.86 -16.40 23.47
CA GLY A 180 7.07 -16.72 24.22
C GLY A 180 7.44 -18.20 24.07
N ILE A 181 7.78 -18.87 25.16
CA ILE A 181 7.95 -20.34 25.21
C ILE A 181 6.98 -21.03 26.16
N GLY A 182 6.02 -20.29 26.71
CA GLY A 182 5.13 -20.76 27.76
C GLY A 182 3.66 -20.89 27.34
N TYR A 183 3.28 -20.46 26.13
CA TYR A 183 1.88 -20.48 25.70
C TYR A 183 1.71 -21.04 24.30
N ARG A 184 0.80 -21.99 24.14
CA ARG A 184 0.26 -22.48 22.87
C ARG A 184 -1.23 -22.14 22.83
N SER A 185 -1.71 -21.68 21.67
CA SER A 185 -3.14 -21.36 21.50
C SER A 185 -3.96 -22.65 21.44
N GLU A 186 -4.92 -22.80 22.34
CA GLU A 186 -5.86 -23.93 22.32
C GLU A 186 -6.78 -23.88 21.09
N ALA A 187 -7.07 -22.66 20.57
CA ALA A 187 -7.90 -22.47 19.39
C ALA A 187 -7.15 -22.70 18.06
N PHE A 188 -5.82 -22.92 18.11
CA PHE A 188 -5.00 -22.96 16.90
C PHE A 188 -5.49 -24.01 15.89
N ASN A 189 -5.65 -25.24 16.31
CA ASN A 189 -6.00 -26.34 15.39
C ASN A 189 -7.34 -26.08 14.70
N ASP A 190 -8.35 -25.71 15.46
CA ASP A 190 -9.70 -25.48 14.93
C ASP A 190 -9.73 -24.29 13.98
N GLN A 191 -9.03 -23.22 14.31
CA GLN A 191 -8.94 -22.03 13.47
C GLN A 191 -8.12 -22.29 12.21
N TYR A 192 -6.98 -22.98 12.33
CA TYR A 192 -6.08 -23.26 11.23
C TYR A 192 -6.67 -24.23 10.21
N THR A 193 -7.31 -25.31 10.68
CA THR A 193 -7.98 -26.28 9.81
C THR A 193 -9.31 -25.75 9.27
N GLY A 194 -10.07 -25.01 10.08
CA GLY A 194 -11.33 -24.41 9.65
C GLY A 194 -11.17 -23.38 8.55
N SER A 195 -10.16 -22.51 8.63
CA SER A 195 -9.85 -21.58 7.54
C SER A 195 -9.40 -22.29 6.26
N TYR A 196 -8.62 -23.36 6.39
CA TYR A 196 -8.22 -24.18 5.25
C TYR A 196 -9.40 -24.88 4.57
N ALA A 197 -10.31 -25.43 5.35
CA ALA A 197 -11.45 -26.20 4.86
C ALA A 197 -12.37 -25.39 3.93
N VAL A 198 -12.48 -24.07 4.14
CA VAL A 198 -13.27 -23.18 3.28
C VAL A 198 -12.50 -22.60 2.09
N GLY A 199 -11.25 -23.02 1.88
CA GLY A 199 -10.45 -22.59 0.74
C GLY A 199 -9.54 -21.39 0.98
N MET A 200 -9.39 -20.89 2.21
CA MET A 200 -8.44 -19.81 2.52
C MET A 200 -6.99 -20.32 2.52
N ASN A 201 -6.07 -19.45 2.17
CA ASN A 201 -4.69 -19.59 2.56
C ASN A 201 -4.58 -19.29 4.07
N ARG A 202 -3.73 -20.03 4.78
CA ARG A 202 -3.55 -19.80 6.22
C ARG A 202 -2.08 -19.76 6.58
N GLY A 203 -1.77 -18.97 7.60
CA GLY A 203 -0.48 -18.89 8.25
C GLY A 203 -0.63 -18.93 9.77
N ALA A 204 0.46 -19.22 10.44
CA ALA A 204 0.53 -19.14 11.89
C ALA A 204 1.28 -17.88 12.31
N TYR A 205 0.97 -17.32 13.49
CA TYR A 205 1.77 -16.28 14.09
C TYR A 205 2.23 -16.60 15.51
N HIS A 206 3.34 -16.00 15.88
CA HIS A 206 3.98 -16.09 17.17
C HIS A 206 4.09 -14.73 17.81
N PHE A 207 3.47 -14.52 18.96
CA PHE A 207 3.64 -13.30 19.74
C PHE A 207 4.97 -13.37 20.51
N ALA A 208 5.88 -12.45 20.20
CA ALA A 208 7.21 -12.44 20.76
C ALA A 208 7.25 -11.86 22.17
N LEU A 209 8.01 -12.49 23.04
CA LEU A 209 8.35 -11.99 24.38
C LEU A 209 9.89 -11.93 24.52
N PRO A 210 10.54 -10.92 23.93
CA PRO A 210 12.01 -10.90 23.75
C PRO A 210 12.82 -10.99 25.04
N SER A 211 12.32 -10.44 26.15
CA SER A 211 13.03 -10.48 27.46
C SER A 211 12.95 -11.84 28.16
N GLN A 212 12.04 -12.75 27.73
CA GLN A 212 11.89 -14.04 28.39
C GLN A 212 12.95 -15.03 27.98
N THR A 213 13.34 -15.08 26.69
CA THR A 213 14.28 -16.06 26.16
C THR A 213 14.82 -15.63 24.79
N THR A 214 15.78 -16.38 24.25
CA THR A 214 16.40 -16.07 22.97
C THR A 214 15.42 -16.17 21.81
N GLY A 215 15.66 -15.41 20.73
CA GLY A 215 14.85 -15.50 19.51
C GLY A 215 14.87 -16.89 18.91
N ALA A 216 16.01 -17.59 18.92
CA ALA A 216 16.11 -18.97 18.43
C ALA A 216 15.21 -19.95 19.20
N ALA A 217 15.17 -19.85 20.54
CA ALA A 217 14.32 -20.71 21.35
C ALA A 217 12.82 -20.46 21.07
N GLN A 218 12.44 -19.18 20.88
CA GLN A 218 11.05 -18.85 20.52
C GLN A 218 10.70 -19.30 19.10
N ALA A 219 11.64 -19.23 18.16
CA ALA A 219 11.44 -19.77 16.81
C ALA A 219 11.23 -21.28 16.82
N ASP A 220 12.03 -22.02 17.61
CA ASP A 220 11.83 -23.47 17.79
C ASP A 220 10.46 -23.78 18.41
N PHE A 221 10.09 -23.08 19.46
CA PHE A 221 8.80 -23.25 20.11
C PHE A 221 7.64 -22.94 19.14
N PHE A 222 7.77 -21.89 18.34
CA PHE A 222 6.79 -21.51 17.32
C PHE A 222 6.61 -22.61 16.26
N VAL A 223 7.69 -23.07 15.65
CA VAL A 223 7.63 -24.14 14.64
C VAL A 223 7.02 -25.41 15.21
N ASN A 224 7.41 -25.79 16.44
CA ASN A 224 6.88 -26.95 17.15
C ASN A 224 5.43 -26.77 17.62
N SER A 225 4.88 -25.54 17.53
CA SER A 225 3.48 -25.22 17.85
C SER A 225 2.61 -25.06 16.60
N GLY A 226 3.06 -25.52 15.44
CA GLY A 226 2.32 -25.41 14.17
C GLY A 226 2.73 -24.20 13.31
N GLY A 227 3.74 -23.44 13.73
CA GLY A 227 4.26 -22.28 13.00
C GLY A 227 5.14 -22.60 11.79
N GLY A 228 5.23 -23.85 11.36
CA GLY A 228 5.99 -24.26 10.19
C GLY A 228 5.46 -23.66 8.88
N TRP A 229 6.27 -23.82 7.82
CA TRP A 229 5.90 -23.42 6.47
C TRP A 229 6.18 -24.55 5.48
N SER A 230 5.30 -24.68 4.48
CA SER A 230 5.47 -25.59 3.33
C SER A 230 5.16 -24.87 2.03
N ALA A 231 5.83 -25.28 0.95
CA ALA A 231 5.67 -24.72 -0.39
C ALA A 231 4.41 -25.25 -1.12
N ASP A 232 3.31 -25.46 -0.40
CA ASP A 232 2.05 -26.03 -0.91
C ASP A 232 1.14 -25.00 -1.59
N GLY A 233 1.56 -23.74 -1.65
CA GLY A 233 0.77 -22.63 -2.18
C GLY A 233 -0.43 -22.23 -1.32
N ARG A 234 -0.64 -22.89 -0.19
CA ARG A 234 -1.75 -22.69 0.75
C ARG A 234 -1.27 -22.26 2.14
N THR A 235 0.00 -22.49 2.46
CA THR A 235 0.62 -22.12 3.72
C THR A 235 1.37 -20.80 3.57
N LEU A 236 0.97 -19.77 4.30
CA LEU A 236 1.66 -18.49 4.36
C LEU A 236 2.93 -18.62 5.21
N PRO A 237 3.97 -17.77 4.99
CA PRO A 237 5.13 -17.75 5.86
C PRO A 237 4.71 -17.52 7.31
N GLY A 238 5.39 -18.19 8.25
CA GLY A 238 5.16 -17.91 9.66
C GLY A 238 5.40 -16.44 9.96
N LEU A 239 4.62 -15.88 10.88
CA LEU A 239 4.61 -14.47 11.19
C LEU A 239 5.20 -14.25 12.59
N LEU A 240 6.30 -13.51 12.64
CA LEU A 240 6.85 -12.97 13.89
C LEU A 240 6.06 -11.71 14.23
N ASP A 241 5.22 -11.80 15.24
CA ASP A 241 4.50 -10.68 15.83
C ASP A 241 5.39 -10.06 16.91
N ILE A 242 6.00 -8.90 16.58
CA ILE A 242 6.89 -8.18 17.47
C ILE A 242 6.44 -6.73 17.59
N GLU A 243 5.87 -6.43 18.76
CA GLU A 243 5.19 -5.19 19.04
C GLU A 243 5.31 -4.77 20.52
N TYR A 244 4.53 -3.80 20.93
CA TYR A 244 4.50 -3.24 22.29
C TYR A 244 4.34 -4.32 23.35
N ASN A 245 5.13 -4.21 24.42
CA ASN A 245 5.02 -5.11 25.56
C ASN A 245 3.67 -4.93 26.30
N PRO A 246 2.80 -5.97 26.32
CA PRO A 246 1.52 -5.90 27.02
C PRO A 246 1.62 -6.27 28.48
N TYR A 247 2.76 -6.76 28.94
CA TYR A 247 2.99 -7.29 30.27
C TYR A 247 3.93 -6.39 31.07
N PRO A 248 3.43 -5.57 32.01
CA PRO A 248 4.28 -4.67 32.80
C PRO A 248 5.44 -5.38 33.53
N THR A 249 5.27 -6.66 33.87
CA THR A 249 6.31 -7.47 34.51
C THR A 249 7.50 -7.78 33.61
N LEU A 250 7.37 -7.62 32.29
CA LEU A 250 8.43 -7.85 31.32
C LEU A 250 9.17 -6.57 30.93
N GLY A 251 8.90 -5.46 31.62
CA GLY A 251 9.59 -4.20 31.43
C GLY A 251 8.79 -3.15 30.65
N ASP A 252 9.52 -2.21 30.05
CA ASP A 252 8.95 -1.12 29.26
C ASP A 252 8.39 -1.59 27.90
N THR A 253 7.98 -0.64 27.08
CA THR A 253 7.48 -0.86 25.70
C THR A 253 8.40 -1.74 24.85
N CYS A 254 9.72 -1.67 25.10
CA CYS A 254 10.74 -2.41 24.39
C CYS A 254 11.30 -3.60 25.20
N TYR A 255 10.56 -4.08 26.22
CA TYR A 255 10.97 -5.19 27.08
C TYR A 255 12.30 -4.94 27.83
N ASN A 256 12.60 -3.70 28.19
CA ASN A 256 13.86 -3.24 28.76
C ASN A 256 15.09 -3.57 27.90
N MET A 257 14.92 -3.75 26.59
CA MET A 257 16.01 -4.06 25.66
C MET A 257 16.44 -2.80 24.91
N SER A 258 17.76 -2.64 24.76
CA SER A 258 18.31 -1.66 23.83
C SER A 258 18.00 -2.04 22.37
N ALA A 259 18.04 -1.09 21.46
CA ALA A 259 17.84 -1.34 20.04
C ALA A 259 18.81 -2.41 19.46
N ALA A 260 20.06 -2.43 19.92
CA ALA A 260 21.02 -3.43 19.49
C ALA A 260 20.65 -4.86 19.96
N GLN A 261 20.19 -5.00 21.20
CA GLN A 261 19.71 -6.27 21.74
C GLN A 261 18.44 -6.73 21.01
N MET A 262 17.48 -5.83 20.78
CA MET A 262 16.25 -6.13 20.05
C MET A 262 16.56 -6.60 18.62
N ASN A 263 17.43 -5.90 17.91
CA ASN A 263 17.85 -6.27 16.56
C ASN A 263 18.57 -7.64 16.53
N GLY A 264 19.41 -7.91 17.52
CA GLY A 264 20.06 -9.21 17.70
C GLY A 264 19.04 -10.34 17.96
N TRP A 265 18.02 -10.04 18.76
CA TRP A 265 16.95 -10.99 19.07
C TRP A 265 16.10 -11.33 17.83
N ILE A 266 15.63 -10.29 17.09
CA ILE A 266 14.87 -10.48 15.84
C ILE A 266 15.68 -11.29 14.82
N LYS A 267 16.96 -10.98 14.69
CA LYS A 267 17.86 -11.75 13.81
C LYS A 267 17.98 -13.21 14.23
N SER A 268 18.15 -13.47 15.52
CA SER A 268 18.23 -14.83 16.07
C SER A 268 16.96 -15.64 15.81
N PHE A 269 15.78 -15.04 15.99
CA PHE A 269 14.51 -15.67 15.63
C PHE A 269 14.43 -15.99 14.14
N SER A 270 14.71 -15.00 13.30
CA SER A 270 14.60 -15.12 11.84
C SER A 270 15.55 -16.18 11.26
N ASP A 271 16.79 -16.18 11.70
CA ASP A 271 17.79 -17.15 11.25
C ASP A 271 17.38 -18.56 11.64
N ARG A 272 16.91 -18.76 12.88
CA ARG A 272 16.47 -20.07 13.36
C ARG A 272 15.19 -20.53 12.68
N TYR A 273 14.21 -19.65 12.49
CA TYR A 273 13.01 -19.96 11.73
C TYR A 273 13.33 -20.40 10.31
N ARG A 274 14.22 -19.65 9.63
CA ARG A 274 14.70 -20.01 8.28
C ARG A 274 15.43 -21.34 8.25
N GLN A 275 16.24 -21.63 9.26
CA GLN A 275 16.94 -22.92 9.37
C GLN A 275 15.94 -24.08 9.46
N ARG A 276 14.84 -23.91 10.21
CA ARG A 276 13.80 -24.92 10.43
C ARG A 276 12.88 -25.12 9.24
N THR A 277 12.54 -24.05 8.53
CA THR A 277 11.46 -24.04 7.52
C THR A 277 11.97 -23.82 6.10
N GLY A 278 13.22 -23.42 5.91
CA GLY A 278 13.76 -23.03 4.61
C GLY A 278 13.36 -21.62 4.17
N ARG A 279 12.54 -20.89 4.97
CA ARG A 279 12.01 -19.57 4.63
C ARG A 279 12.18 -18.54 5.75
N LEU A 280 12.38 -17.27 5.39
CA LEU A 280 12.32 -16.17 6.34
C LEU A 280 10.87 -15.96 6.82
N PRO A 281 10.65 -15.65 8.10
CA PRO A 281 9.33 -15.28 8.60
C PRO A 281 8.91 -13.92 8.02
N ALA A 282 7.62 -13.66 7.96
CA ALA A 282 7.12 -12.30 7.88
C ALA A 282 7.26 -11.62 9.26
N ILE A 283 7.38 -10.30 9.27
CA ILE A 283 7.46 -9.50 10.49
C ILE A 283 6.19 -8.63 10.59
N TYR A 284 5.42 -8.82 11.67
CA TYR A 284 4.36 -7.92 12.06
C TYR A 284 4.88 -6.92 13.09
N THR A 285 4.59 -5.65 12.86
CA THR A 285 4.96 -4.55 13.74
C THR A 285 4.20 -3.27 13.38
N THR A 286 4.43 -2.21 14.16
CA THR A 286 4.04 -0.84 13.80
C THR A 286 5.26 -0.01 13.46
N ALA A 287 5.10 1.04 12.66
CA ALA A 287 6.21 1.96 12.36
C ALA A 287 6.73 2.67 13.62
N ASP A 288 5.86 2.97 14.57
CA ASP A 288 6.20 3.60 15.85
C ASP A 288 7.04 2.67 16.73
N TRP A 289 6.56 1.44 16.95
CA TRP A 289 7.33 0.48 17.75
C TRP A 289 8.69 0.16 17.14
N TRP A 290 8.71 -0.03 15.81
CA TRP A 290 9.95 -0.30 15.09
C TRP A 290 10.98 0.82 15.25
N ALA A 291 10.53 2.06 15.11
CA ALA A 291 11.41 3.22 15.31
C ALA A 291 11.92 3.31 16.76
N THR A 292 11.03 3.09 17.74
CA THR A 292 11.35 3.20 19.16
C THR A 292 12.27 2.09 19.64
N CYS A 293 11.94 0.83 19.33
CA CYS A 293 12.57 -0.33 19.95
C CYS A 293 13.72 -0.93 19.14
N THR A 294 13.81 -0.63 17.84
CA THR A 294 14.91 -1.13 16.98
C THR A 294 15.89 -0.04 16.54
N GLY A 295 15.61 1.23 16.91
CA GLY A 295 16.33 2.37 16.35
C GLY A 295 16.04 2.58 14.87
N ASN A 296 14.89 2.14 14.41
CA ASN A 296 14.46 2.21 13.01
C ASN A 296 15.44 1.52 12.04
N THR A 297 15.89 0.33 12.39
CA THR A 297 16.87 -0.43 11.58
C THR A 297 16.33 -0.81 10.20
N ALA A 298 17.20 -0.85 9.20
CA ALA A 298 16.89 -1.35 7.85
C ALA A 298 17.34 -2.81 7.63
N GLN A 299 17.84 -3.51 8.67
CA GLN A 299 18.47 -4.82 8.54
C GLN A 299 17.53 -5.93 8.03
N PHE A 300 16.21 -5.75 8.20
CA PHE A 300 15.22 -6.78 7.92
C PHE A 300 14.40 -6.51 6.65
N ASN A 301 14.90 -5.67 5.76
CA ASN A 301 14.24 -5.31 4.50
C ASN A 301 14.05 -6.48 3.51
N ASN A 302 14.67 -7.62 3.80
CA ASN A 302 14.50 -8.88 3.08
C ASN A 302 13.40 -9.79 3.67
N HIS A 303 12.69 -9.32 4.69
CA HIS A 303 11.52 -10.00 5.26
C HIS A 303 10.22 -9.39 4.71
N PRO A 304 9.17 -10.19 4.52
CA PRO A 304 7.84 -9.62 4.29
C PRO A 304 7.40 -8.76 5.47
N LEU A 305 6.82 -7.59 5.19
CA LEU A 305 6.29 -6.70 6.21
C LEU A 305 4.77 -6.84 6.32
N HIS A 306 4.29 -7.19 7.51
CA HIS A 306 2.90 -7.06 7.92
C HIS A 306 2.79 -5.84 8.84
N LEU A 307 2.32 -4.73 8.29
CA LEU A 307 2.28 -3.45 8.99
C LEU A 307 0.91 -3.23 9.64
N ALA A 308 0.86 -2.90 10.92
CA ALA A 308 -0.34 -2.40 11.56
C ALA A 308 -0.41 -0.87 11.48
N SER A 309 -1.55 -0.35 10.99
CA SER A 309 -1.82 1.08 10.92
C SER A 309 -3.32 1.32 10.75
N TYR A 310 -4.00 1.79 11.79
CA TYR A 310 -5.46 1.91 11.86
C TYR A 310 -5.94 3.33 11.60
N GLY A 311 -7.21 3.45 11.19
CA GLY A 311 -7.87 4.74 11.03
C GLY A 311 -7.37 5.61 9.89
N VAL A 312 -6.60 5.04 8.96
CA VAL A 312 -6.00 5.74 7.83
C VAL A 312 -6.45 5.14 6.50
N ALA A 313 -6.50 5.96 5.47
CA ALA A 313 -6.79 5.47 4.12
C ALA A 313 -5.61 4.70 3.51
N TYR A 314 -4.41 4.91 4.03
CA TYR A 314 -3.17 4.20 3.69
C TYR A 314 -2.09 4.53 4.75
N PRO A 315 -1.23 3.57 5.14
CA PRO A 315 -0.14 3.83 6.07
C PRO A 315 0.82 4.89 5.53
N ALA A 316 0.94 6.03 6.24
CA ALA A 316 1.81 7.13 5.85
C ALA A 316 3.28 6.86 6.18
N TYR A 317 3.52 6.04 7.20
CA TYR A 317 4.86 5.73 7.70
C TYR A 317 5.18 4.26 7.51
N MET A 318 6.40 3.99 7.04
CA MET A 318 6.96 2.66 6.91
C MET A 318 8.17 2.51 7.82
N PRO A 319 8.37 1.37 8.46
CA PRO A 319 9.64 1.05 9.09
C PRO A 319 10.78 1.17 8.08
N ASN A 320 11.95 1.64 8.53
CA ASN A 320 13.09 1.83 7.64
C ASN A 320 13.52 0.51 6.97
N GLY A 321 13.92 0.60 5.71
CA GLY A 321 14.28 -0.55 4.89
C GLY A 321 13.13 -1.09 4.03
N TRP A 322 11.86 -0.89 4.43
CA TRP A 322 10.71 -1.25 3.59
C TRP A 322 10.15 -0.03 2.87
N SER A 323 9.97 -0.14 1.57
CA SER A 323 9.32 0.88 0.76
C SER A 323 7.79 0.75 0.73
N ARG A 324 7.28 -0.40 1.18
CA ARG A 324 5.85 -0.72 1.31
C ARG A 324 5.66 -1.95 2.20
N HIS A 325 4.44 -2.13 2.66
CA HIS A 325 4.00 -3.36 3.31
C HIS A 325 3.60 -4.44 2.27
N ASP A 326 3.72 -5.71 2.63
CA ASP A 326 3.10 -6.82 1.89
C ASP A 326 1.68 -7.06 2.40
N LEU A 327 1.54 -7.07 3.72
CA LEU A 327 0.26 -7.15 4.42
C LEU A 327 0.07 -5.89 5.26
N TRP A 328 -1.18 -5.46 5.38
CA TRP A 328 -1.58 -4.34 6.21
C TRP A 328 -2.79 -4.74 7.06
N GLN A 329 -2.61 -4.74 8.38
CA GLN A 329 -3.70 -4.80 9.33
C GLN A 329 -4.26 -3.39 9.49
N PHE A 330 -5.47 -3.15 8.98
CA PHE A 330 -6.02 -1.82 8.82
C PHE A 330 -7.10 -1.46 9.86
N THR A 331 -7.62 -2.45 10.60
CA THR A 331 -8.57 -2.23 11.68
C THR A 331 -8.76 -3.49 12.53
N ASP A 332 -9.04 -3.28 13.81
CA ASP A 332 -9.49 -4.28 14.78
C ASP A 332 -11.03 -4.33 14.94
N ASN A 333 -11.74 -3.46 14.24
CA ASN A 333 -13.20 -3.36 14.22
C ASN A 333 -13.71 -3.36 12.78
N GLY A 334 -13.36 -4.41 12.07
CA GLY A 334 -13.58 -4.51 10.62
C GLY A 334 -14.72 -5.46 10.26
N PRO A 335 -14.79 -5.81 8.96
CA PRO A 335 -15.86 -6.68 8.44
C PRO A 335 -15.71 -8.13 8.85
N PHE A 336 -14.57 -8.56 9.41
CA PHE A 336 -14.29 -9.94 9.81
C PHE A 336 -14.40 -10.12 11.32
N SER A 337 -14.53 -11.34 11.77
CA SER A 337 -14.61 -11.69 13.20
C SER A 337 -13.32 -11.44 13.97
N GLY A 338 -12.17 -11.45 13.28
CA GLY A 338 -10.87 -11.03 13.81
C GLY A 338 -10.44 -9.68 13.29
N ASP A 339 -9.18 -9.32 13.53
CA ASP A 339 -8.60 -8.10 12.99
C ASP A 339 -8.49 -8.22 11.47
N SER A 340 -8.74 -7.11 10.77
CA SER A 340 -8.91 -7.13 9.33
C SER A 340 -7.64 -6.71 8.60
N ASN A 341 -7.28 -7.52 7.62
CA ASN A 341 -6.02 -7.41 6.89
C ASN A 341 -6.23 -7.33 5.38
N VAL A 342 -5.24 -6.80 4.69
CA VAL A 342 -5.16 -6.84 3.23
C VAL A 342 -3.75 -7.17 2.78
N TYR A 343 -3.63 -8.07 1.80
CA TYR A 343 -2.39 -8.26 1.05
C TYR A 343 -2.39 -7.31 -0.15
N GLY A 344 -1.36 -6.47 -0.26
CA GLY A 344 -1.32 -5.34 -1.19
C GLY A 344 -0.97 -5.69 -2.65
N GLY A 345 -0.86 -6.97 -3.02
CA GLY A 345 -0.51 -7.44 -4.36
C GLY A 345 -1.70 -8.03 -5.13
N SER A 346 -1.41 -8.52 -6.34
CA SER A 346 -2.36 -9.31 -7.14
C SER A 346 -2.50 -10.72 -6.60
N TRP A 347 -3.53 -11.46 -7.06
CA TRP A 347 -3.72 -12.87 -6.69
C TRP A 347 -2.51 -13.74 -7.08
N ALA A 348 -1.94 -13.55 -8.27
CA ALA A 348 -0.75 -14.28 -8.70
C ALA A 348 0.47 -14.01 -7.80
N GLN A 349 0.65 -12.76 -7.35
CA GLN A 349 1.70 -12.41 -6.38
C GLN A 349 1.43 -13.04 -5.01
N PHE A 350 0.17 -13.11 -4.59
CA PHE A 350 -0.20 -13.76 -3.34
C PHE A 350 0.05 -15.27 -3.37
N GLN A 351 -0.26 -15.93 -4.49
CA GLN A 351 0.06 -17.35 -4.67
C GLN A 351 1.58 -17.58 -4.64
N SER A 352 2.36 -16.73 -5.30
CA SER A 352 3.82 -16.77 -5.22
C SER A 352 4.33 -16.49 -3.81
N PHE A 353 3.70 -15.58 -3.09
CA PHE A 353 4.00 -15.27 -1.69
C PHE A 353 3.78 -16.49 -0.79
N ALA A 354 2.75 -17.29 -1.02
CA ALA A 354 2.51 -18.52 -0.27
C ALA A 354 3.49 -19.64 -0.66
N ALA A 355 3.77 -19.82 -1.96
CA ALA A 355 4.49 -20.99 -2.48
C ALA A 355 6.02 -20.86 -2.49
N SER A 356 6.58 -19.65 -2.55
CA SER A 356 8.02 -19.45 -2.75
C SER A 356 8.81 -19.49 -1.45
N SER A 357 9.91 -20.25 -1.40
CA SER A 357 10.87 -20.21 -0.30
C SER A 357 11.70 -18.91 -0.29
N SER A 358 11.78 -18.21 -1.41
CA SER A 358 12.43 -16.90 -1.52
C SER A 358 11.39 -15.79 -1.47
N TYR A 359 11.63 -14.80 -0.62
CA TYR A 359 10.81 -13.61 -0.59
C TYR A 359 11.18 -12.65 -1.72
N ALA A 360 10.20 -12.30 -2.53
CA ALA A 360 10.30 -11.19 -3.45
C ALA A 360 9.32 -10.09 -2.96
N PRO A 361 9.81 -8.93 -2.51
CA PRO A 361 8.95 -7.83 -2.11
C PRO A 361 7.95 -7.48 -3.20
N LEU A 362 6.72 -7.17 -2.81
CA LEU A 362 5.71 -6.69 -3.76
C LEU A 362 6.24 -5.47 -4.51
N GLY A 363 6.57 -5.66 -5.79
CA GLY A 363 7.07 -4.59 -6.63
C GLY A 363 8.55 -4.60 -6.96
N GLY A 364 9.21 -5.78 -6.96
CA GLY A 364 10.62 -5.93 -7.36
C GLY A 364 11.61 -5.39 -6.31
N ARG A 365 12.87 -5.77 -6.42
CA ARG A 365 13.92 -5.24 -5.55
C ARG A 365 13.84 -3.72 -5.53
N ALA A 366 13.66 -3.15 -4.34
CA ALA A 366 13.72 -1.71 -4.17
C ALA A 366 14.99 -1.20 -4.87
N SER A 367 14.83 -0.19 -5.70
CA SER A 367 15.95 0.48 -6.39
C SER A 367 16.87 1.24 -5.42
N GLY A 368 16.86 0.91 -4.13
CA GLY A 368 17.57 1.62 -3.07
C GLY A 368 16.94 2.98 -2.68
N TYR A 369 15.85 3.37 -3.33
CA TYR A 369 15.17 4.63 -3.03
C TYR A 369 13.86 4.40 -2.29
N SER A 370 13.73 4.96 -1.08
CA SER A 370 12.48 4.96 -0.32
C SER A 370 11.47 5.93 -0.91
N VAL A 371 10.19 5.57 -0.86
CA VAL A 371 9.07 6.47 -1.20
C VAL A 371 8.40 6.89 0.11
N ARG A 372 8.22 8.19 0.36
CA ARG A 372 7.83 8.74 1.66
C ARG A 372 6.68 9.74 1.57
N GLY A 373 6.08 10.06 2.72
CA GLY A 373 5.14 11.18 2.90
C GLY A 373 3.99 11.19 1.89
N GLY A 374 3.65 12.37 1.41
CA GLY A 374 2.59 12.59 0.42
C GLY A 374 2.83 11.85 -0.90
N ILE A 375 4.10 11.71 -1.32
CA ILE A 375 4.46 10.94 -2.53
C ILE A 375 4.15 9.45 -2.33
N ALA A 376 4.47 8.87 -1.17
CA ALA A 376 4.12 7.48 -0.89
C ALA A 376 2.60 7.27 -0.89
N SER A 377 1.86 8.19 -0.28
CA SER A 377 0.40 8.14 -0.23
C SER A 377 -0.21 8.09 -1.64
N ILE A 378 0.14 9.02 -2.53
CA ILE A 378 -0.42 9.05 -3.90
C ILE A 378 0.07 7.90 -4.77
N TYR A 379 1.35 7.55 -4.69
CA TYR A 379 1.94 6.43 -5.41
C TYR A 379 1.16 5.15 -5.13
N ASN A 380 0.94 4.83 -3.86
CA ASN A 380 0.24 3.63 -3.45
C ASN A 380 -1.26 3.69 -3.77
N LYS A 381 -1.93 4.81 -3.46
CA LYS A 381 -3.35 5.05 -3.77
C LYS A 381 -3.67 4.85 -5.26
N THR A 382 -2.75 5.18 -6.13
CA THR A 382 -2.94 5.14 -7.58
C THR A 382 -2.40 3.88 -8.25
N GLY A 383 -2.01 2.85 -7.48
CA GLY A 383 -1.64 1.53 -7.97
C GLY A 383 -0.18 1.13 -7.78
N GLY A 384 0.62 1.92 -7.07
CA GLY A 384 1.99 1.60 -6.64
C GLY A 384 2.89 1.10 -7.75
N ALA A 385 3.77 0.16 -7.40
CA ALA A 385 4.73 -0.42 -8.33
C ALA A 385 4.09 -1.14 -9.52
N ALA A 386 2.90 -1.72 -9.34
CA ALA A 386 2.17 -2.39 -10.41
C ALA A 386 1.79 -1.42 -11.55
N ARG A 387 1.49 -0.17 -11.23
CA ARG A 387 1.11 0.86 -12.22
C ARG A 387 2.27 1.76 -12.62
N TRP A 388 3.08 2.19 -11.66
CA TRP A 388 4.08 3.25 -11.84
C TRP A 388 5.51 2.73 -11.90
N GLY A 389 5.73 1.47 -11.54
CA GLY A 389 7.07 0.88 -11.43
C GLY A 389 7.77 1.25 -10.14
N GLN A 390 9.07 0.95 -10.07
CA GLN A 390 9.90 1.23 -8.90
C GLN A 390 10.39 2.68 -8.89
N PRO A 391 10.66 3.27 -7.70
CA PRO A 391 11.35 4.56 -7.64
C PRO A 391 12.76 4.41 -8.24
N VAL A 392 13.13 5.32 -9.13
CA VAL A 392 14.45 5.36 -9.78
C VAL A 392 15.27 6.56 -9.33
N SER A 393 14.76 7.34 -8.40
CA SER A 393 15.49 8.43 -7.73
C SER A 393 15.06 8.54 -6.27
N ALA A 394 15.93 9.13 -5.44
CA ALA A 394 15.48 9.70 -4.17
C ALA A 394 14.47 10.83 -4.44
N GLU A 395 13.73 11.23 -3.42
CA GLU A 395 12.96 12.48 -3.43
C GLU A 395 13.92 13.65 -3.67
N LYS A 396 13.56 14.55 -4.58
CA LYS A 396 14.37 15.71 -4.98
C LYS A 396 13.56 16.97 -4.78
N ALA A 397 14.25 18.05 -4.45
CA ALA A 397 13.63 19.37 -4.39
C ALA A 397 13.06 19.76 -5.77
N ALA A 398 11.82 20.25 -5.77
CA ALA A 398 11.17 20.92 -6.88
C ALA A 398 11.22 22.43 -6.66
N ALA A 399 10.74 23.20 -7.62
CA ALA A 399 10.59 24.64 -7.43
C ALA A 399 9.60 24.96 -6.31
N TYR A 400 9.66 26.19 -5.80
CA TYR A 400 8.69 26.73 -4.82
C TYR A 400 8.57 25.95 -3.51
N GLY A 401 9.60 25.21 -3.10
CA GLY A 401 9.58 24.42 -1.88
C GLY A 401 8.82 23.11 -1.95
N GLY A 402 8.43 22.67 -3.14
CA GLY A 402 7.89 21.34 -3.37
C GLY A 402 8.97 20.29 -3.54
N VAL A 403 8.55 19.05 -3.73
CA VAL A 403 9.44 17.91 -4.00
C VAL A 403 8.85 17.02 -5.11
N TYR A 404 9.72 16.24 -5.73
CA TYR A 404 9.31 15.22 -6.70
C TYR A 404 10.15 13.95 -6.56
N GLN A 405 9.58 12.83 -6.99
CA GLN A 405 10.29 11.55 -7.08
C GLN A 405 9.96 10.85 -8.39
N GLN A 406 10.96 10.25 -9.01
CA GLN A 406 10.85 9.59 -10.30
C GLN A 406 10.68 8.07 -10.13
N PHE A 407 9.84 7.48 -10.97
CA PHE A 407 9.51 6.08 -11.02
C PHE A 407 9.69 5.54 -12.43
N SER A 408 9.94 4.23 -12.57
CA SER A 408 10.01 3.58 -13.87
C SER A 408 9.40 2.19 -13.82
N ARG A 409 8.48 1.91 -14.75
CA ARG A 409 7.93 0.59 -14.99
C ARG A 409 8.34 0.11 -16.37
N ASN A 410 9.19 -0.92 -16.42
CA ASN A 410 9.68 -1.48 -17.69
C ASN A 410 10.25 -0.40 -18.63
N GLY A 411 11.01 0.54 -18.08
CA GLY A 411 11.57 1.66 -18.83
C GLY A 411 10.63 2.85 -19.06
N VAL A 412 9.33 2.74 -18.74
CA VAL A 412 8.37 3.86 -18.89
C VAL A 412 8.41 4.74 -17.65
N PRO A 413 8.85 6.02 -17.78
CA PRO A 413 9.00 6.92 -16.65
C PRO A 413 7.68 7.56 -16.22
N ALA A 414 7.55 7.73 -14.89
CA ALA A 414 6.53 8.53 -14.25
C ALA A 414 7.16 9.40 -13.15
N THR A 415 6.49 10.45 -12.73
CA THR A 415 6.96 11.34 -11.65
C THR A 415 5.82 11.66 -10.71
N ALA A 416 6.05 11.48 -9.41
CA ALA A 416 5.19 12.04 -8.38
C ALA A 416 5.69 13.44 -8.02
N TYR A 417 4.78 14.39 -7.89
CA TYR A 417 5.04 15.73 -7.40
C TYR A 417 4.27 15.96 -6.11
N TRP A 418 4.85 16.65 -5.16
CA TRP A 418 4.20 17.08 -3.94
C TRP A 418 4.55 18.53 -3.60
N HIS A 419 3.54 19.27 -3.12
CA HIS A 419 3.72 20.61 -2.56
C HIS A 419 2.68 20.84 -1.45
N PRO A 420 2.98 21.56 -0.34
CA PRO A 420 2.03 21.77 0.76
C PRO A 420 0.68 22.36 0.30
N ALA A 421 0.69 23.29 -0.67
CA ALA A 421 -0.52 23.94 -1.17
C ALA A 421 -1.34 23.10 -2.16
N THR A 422 -0.78 22.01 -2.73
CA THR A 422 -1.45 21.24 -3.80
C THR A 422 -1.64 19.78 -3.47
N GLY A 423 -0.94 19.26 -2.45
CA GLY A 423 -0.88 17.82 -2.17
C GLY A 423 0.04 17.08 -3.14
N ALA A 424 -0.09 15.76 -3.17
CA ALA A 424 0.71 14.87 -4.01
C ALA A 424 -0.11 14.33 -5.19
N HIS A 425 0.48 14.31 -6.39
CA HIS A 425 -0.14 13.78 -7.61
C HIS A 425 0.88 13.13 -8.54
N MET A 426 0.42 12.10 -9.28
CA MET A 426 1.23 11.39 -10.27
C MET A 426 1.14 12.06 -11.64
N LEU A 427 2.26 12.04 -12.36
CA LEU A 427 2.36 12.45 -13.76
C LEU A 427 2.91 11.31 -14.61
N ARG A 428 2.27 11.00 -15.72
CA ARG A 428 2.82 10.11 -16.74
C ARG A 428 3.76 10.91 -17.66
N ASN A 429 5.06 10.74 -17.51
CA ASN A 429 6.02 11.53 -18.30
C ASN A 429 5.90 11.30 -19.80
N THR A 430 5.48 10.11 -20.22
CA THR A 430 5.33 9.70 -21.63
C THR A 430 3.95 9.98 -22.23
N SER A 431 2.98 10.42 -21.41
CA SER A 431 1.71 10.87 -21.99
C SER A 431 1.89 12.20 -22.71
N SER A 432 1.01 12.48 -23.67
CA SER A 432 1.01 13.77 -24.37
C SER A 432 0.89 14.95 -23.40
N ILE A 433 0.08 14.81 -22.35
CA ILE A 433 -0.09 15.82 -21.29
C ILE A 433 1.21 15.96 -20.48
N GLY A 434 1.82 14.83 -20.09
CA GLY A 434 3.08 14.82 -19.37
C GLY A 434 4.22 15.44 -20.19
N GLY A 435 4.31 15.13 -21.48
CA GLY A 435 5.25 15.74 -22.42
C GLY A 435 5.05 17.27 -22.53
N LYS A 436 3.79 17.71 -22.60
CA LYS A 436 3.44 19.15 -22.61
C LYS A 436 3.87 19.86 -21.32
N PHE A 437 3.61 19.25 -20.18
CA PHE A 437 4.04 19.77 -18.87
C PHE A 437 5.57 19.91 -18.79
N ILE A 438 6.30 18.89 -19.25
CA ILE A 438 7.76 18.87 -19.24
C ILE A 438 8.31 19.97 -20.17
N SER A 439 7.78 20.09 -21.39
CA SER A 439 8.23 21.10 -22.38
C SER A 439 7.92 22.54 -21.95
N ALA A 440 6.88 22.73 -21.14
CA ALA A 440 6.52 24.03 -20.57
C ALA A 440 7.38 24.46 -19.37
N GLY A 441 8.41 23.68 -18.98
CA GLY A 441 9.26 23.97 -17.83
C GLY A 441 8.76 23.37 -16.52
N ARG A 442 7.90 22.34 -16.60
CA ARG A 442 7.38 21.59 -15.47
C ARG A 442 6.62 22.48 -14.47
N GLU A 443 6.88 22.30 -13.16
CA GLU A 443 6.23 23.09 -12.09
C GLU A 443 6.56 24.59 -12.14
N ARG A 444 7.64 24.97 -12.79
CA ARG A 444 7.95 26.40 -13.04
C ARG A 444 7.04 27.01 -14.09
N GLY A 445 6.55 26.20 -15.04
CA GLY A 445 5.65 26.65 -16.11
C GLY A 445 4.18 26.64 -15.70
N TYR A 446 3.67 25.49 -15.24
CA TYR A 446 2.25 25.33 -14.94
C TYR A 446 1.92 25.17 -13.45
N GLY A 447 2.92 25.12 -12.56
CA GLY A 447 2.73 24.74 -11.17
C GLY A 447 2.67 23.21 -10.99
N PHE A 448 2.27 22.79 -9.81
CA PHE A 448 2.17 21.37 -9.44
C PHE A 448 0.86 20.74 -9.95
N PRO A 449 0.85 19.47 -10.35
CA PRO A 449 -0.40 18.79 -10.63
C PRO A 449 -1.30 18.78 -9.40
N ILE A 450 -2.62 18.96 -9.60
CA ILE A 450 -3.65 18.91 -8.55
C ILE A 450 -4.70 17.85 -8.85
N THR A 451 -4.55 17.13 -9.94
CA THR A 451 -5.34 15.95 -10.29
C THR A 451 -4.41 14.93 -10.94
N GLU A 452 -4.82 13.66 -10.99
CA GLU A 452 -4.30 12.69 -11.94
C GLU A 452 -4.83 13.01 -13.35
N GLU A 453 -4.17 12.45 -14.36
CA GLU A 453 -4.68 12.45 -15.73
C GLU A 453 -6.04 11.73 -15.79
N ARG A 454 -7.06 12.40 -16.30
CA ARG A 454 -8.45 11.94 -16.37
C ARG A 454 -8.93 11.89 -17.82
N SER A 455 -9.59 10.80 -18.17
CA SER A 455 -10.25 10.67 -19.47
C SER A 455 -11.58 11.43 -19.47
N VAL A 456 -11.90 12.03 -20.62
CA VAL A 456 -13.21 12.61 -20.96
C VAL A 456 -13.60 12.15 -22.35
N PRO A 457 -14.88 12.19 -22.73
CA PRO A 457 -15.29 11.85 -24.09
C PRO A 457 -14.50 12.66 -25.13
N GLY A 458 -13.74 11.98 -25.98
CA GLY A 458 -12.92 12.58 -27.03
C GLY A 458 -11.52 13.01 -26.62
N GLY A 459 -11.10 12.81 -25.36
CA GLY A 459 -9.76 13.23 -24.93
C GLY A 459 -9.42 12.91 -23.48
N ALA A 460 -8.42 13.62 -22.98
CA ALA A 460 -7.99 13.55 -21.58
C ALA A 460 -7.54 14.93 -21.08
N TYR A 461 -7.43 15.09 -19.77
CA TYR A 461 -6.89 16.30 -19.17
C TYR A 461 -6.17 16.03 -17.85
N GLN A 462 -5.30 16.97 -17.47
CA GLN A 462 -4.74 17.09 -16.13
C GLN A 462 -4.69 18.57 -15.75
N VAL A 463 -4.96 18.87 -14.47
CA VAL A 463 -4.97 20.24 -13.95
C VAL A 463 -3.73 20.47 -13.09
N PHE A 464 -3.13 21.63 -13.29
CA PHE A 464 -1.94 22.09 -12.60
C PHE A 464 -2.23 23.40 -11.89
N ARG A 465 -1.57 23.67 -10.77
CA ARG A 465 -1.75 24.90 -10.00
C ARG A 465 -0.43 25.41 -9.46
N THR A 466 -0.16 26.69 -9.65
CA THR A 466 0.96 27.36 -9.00
C THR A 466 0.70 27.51 -7.49
N PRO A 467 1.73 27.65 -6.64
CA PRO A 467 1.53 27.95 -5.22
C PRO A 467 0.74 29.23 -4.96
N SER A 468 0.76 30.20 -5.90
CA SER A 468 -0.07 31.42 -5.86
C SER A 468 -1.54 31.19 -6.24
N GLY A 469 -1.96 29.94 -6.54
CA GLY A 469 -3.34 29.57 -6.82
C GLY A 469 -3.77 29.63 -8.28
N GLN A 470 -2.90 30.01 -9.22
CA GLN A 470 -3.23 30.07 -10.65
C GLN A 470 -3.32 28.67 -11.25
N THR A 471 -4.45 28.33 -11.88
CA THR A 471 -4.70 27.01 -12.47
C THR A 471 -4.52 27.00 -13.98
N THR A 472 -3.88 25.94 -14.48
CA THR A 472 -3.76 25.63 -15.90
C THR A 472 -4.27 24.22 -16.13
N LYS A 473 -5.21 24.06 -17.06
CA LYS A 473 -5.70 22.77 -17.52
C LYS A 473 -5.02 22.42 -18.83
N VAL A 474 -4.26 21.33 -18.85
CA VAL A 474 -3.72 20.76 -20.09
C VAL A 474 -4.70 19.70 -20.57
N MET A 475 -5.20 19.88 -21.80
CA MET A 475 -6.13 18.97 -22.44
C MET A 475 -5.49 18.35 -23.68
N TRP A 476 -5.84 17.10 -23.94
CA TRP A 476 -5.35 16.35 -25.08
C TRP A 476 -6.51 15.72 -25.85
N THR A 477 -6.41 15.74 -27.16
CA THR A 477 -7.26 14.93 -28.07
C THR A 477 -6.38 14.26 -29.12
N PRO A 478 -6.83 13.13 -29.72
CA PRO A 478 -6.09 12.46 -30.80
C PRO A 478 -5.84 13.38 -32.02
N GLN A 479 -6.78 14.28 -32.31
CA GLN A 479 -6.76 15.14 -33.49
C GLN A 479 -5.87 16.37 -33.33
N HIS A 480 -5.82 16.95 -32.13
CA HIS A 480 -5.17 18.25 -31.92
C HIS A 480 -3.93 18.17 -31.03
N GLY A 481 -3.70 17.04 -30.36
CA GLY A 481 -2.62 16.92 -29.39
C GLY A 481 -2.88 17.68 -28.07
N PRO A 482 -1.83 17.93 -27.27
CA PRO A 482 -1.97 18.56 -25.95
C PRO A 482 -1.87 20.09 -26.04
N HIS A 483 -2.89 20.78 -25.52
CA HIS A 483 -2.93 22.24 -25.40
C HIS A 483 -3.30 22.69 -24.01
N ALA A 484 -2.75 23.83 -23.58
CA ALA A 484 -2.95 24.39 -22.26
C ALA A 484 -3.98 25.55 -22.28
N VAL A 485 -4.93 25.52 -21.35
CA VAL A 485 -5.83 26.62 -21.06
C VAL A 485 -5.49 27.19 -19.69
N LYS A 486 -5.12 28.47 -19.63
CA LYS A 486 -4.89 29.21 -18.39
C LYS A 486 -6.22 29.62 -17.80
N GLU A 487 -6.77 28.82 -16.87
CA GLU A 487 -8.12 29.04 -16.29
C GLU A 487 -8.23 30.37 -15.52
N PHE A 488 -7.13 30.89 -15.00
CA PHE A 488 -7.07 32.21 -14.35
C PHE A 488 -7.09 33.38 -15.33
N GLY A 489 -6.74 33.14 -16.61
CA GLY A 489 -6.69 34.15 -17.66
C GLY A 489 -8.06 34.51 -18.23
N ALA A 490 -8.14 35.61 -18.99
CA ALA A 490 -9.38 36.09 -19.60
C ALA A 490 -9.98 35.05 -20.58
N ILE A 491 -9.15 34.39 -21.37
CA ILE A 491 -9.56 33.34 -22.32
C ILE A 491 -10.09 32.12 -21.58
N GLY A 492 -9.35 31.61 -20.57
CA GLY A 492 -9.78 30.45 -19.80
C GLY A 492 -11.07 30.68 -19.02
N LYS A 493 -11.24 31.86 -18.42
CA LYS A 493 -12.50 32.26 -17.76
C LYS A 493 -13.67 32.27 -18.75
N ARG A 494 -13.47 32.84 -19.94
CA ARG A 494 -14.51 32.88 -20.98
C ARG A 494 -14.86 31.50 -21.52
N TRP A 495 -13.86 30.63 -21.73
CA TRP A 495 -14.05 29.25 -22.12
C TRP A 495 -14.82 28.46 -21.05
N SER A 496 -14.49 28.65 -19.78
CA SER A 496 -15.20 28.03 -18.65
C SER A 496 -16.68 28.46 -18.60
N GLN A 497 -16.95 29.75 -18.76
CA GLN A 497 -18.31 30.31 -18.83
C GLN A 497 -19.11 29.78 -20.03
N ALA A 498 -18.43 29.42 -21.11
CA ALA A 498 -19.05 28.86 -22.30
C ALA A 498 -19.22 27.33 -22.26
N GLY A 499 -19.02 26.68 -21.10
CA GLY A 499 -19.23 25.24 -20.93
C GLY A 499 -18.02 24.37 -21.27
N MET A 500 -16.84 24.96 -21.33
CA MET A 500 -15.55 24.26 -21.54
C MET A 500 -15.57 23.42 -22.84
N GLU A 501 -15.05 22.18 -22.78
CA GLU A 501 -15.01 21.25 -23.93
C GLU A 501 -16.41 20.85 -24.42
N ARG A 502 -17.41 20.92 -23.56
CA ARG A 502 -18.81 20.66 -23.95
C ARG A 502 -19.45 21.85 -24.67
N GLY A 503 -18.96 23.06 -24.43
CA GLY A 503 -19.41 24.30 -25.06
C GLY A 503 -18.64 24.61 -26.34
N LEU A 504 -17.45 25.19 -26.23
CA LEU A 504 -16.63 25.61 -27.37
C LEU A 504 -15.70 24.51 -27.92
N GLY A 505 -15.63 23.37 -27.24
CA GLY A 505 -14.74 22.26 -27.62
C GLY A 505 -13.40 22.31 -26.90
N PHE A 506 -12.53 21.36 -27.26
CA PHE A 506 -11.16 21.26 -26.75
C PHE A 506 -10.29 22.38 -27.34
N PRO A 507 -9.27 22.85 -26.61
CA PRO A 507 -8.31 23.78 -27.21
C PRO A 507 -7.54 23.08 -28.35
N THR A 508 -7.38 23.77 -29.47
CA THR A 508 -6.64 23.30 -30.66
C THR A 508 -5.31 24.04 -30.85
N THR A 509 -5.10 25.10 -30.07
CA THR A 509 -3.83 25.83 -29.95
C THR A 509 -3.57 26.16 -28.49
N ASP A 510 -2.34 26.46 -28.13
CA ASP A 510 -2.06 27.28 -26.95
C ASP A 510 -2.45 28.73 -27.19
N GLU A 511 -2.43 29.58 -26.16
CA GLU A 511 -2.55 31.01 -26.34
C GLU A 511 -1.40 31.55 -27.22
N TYR A 512 -1.74 32.28 -28.22
CA TYR A 512 -0.78 32.98 -29.10
C TYR A 512 -1.15 34.46 -29.29
N ARG A 513 -0.15 35.30 -29.52
CA ARG A 513 -0.36 36.73 -29.75
C ARG A 513 -0.52 37.02 -31.25
N ARG A 514 -1.52 37.86 -31.57
CA ARG A 514 -1.70 38.43 -32.90
C ARG A 514 -2.05 39.94 -32.79
N GLY A 515 -1.06 40.79 -33.00
CA GLY A 515 -1.20 42.24 -32.72
C GLY A 515 -1.42 42.47 -31.21
N ASP A 516 -2.43 43.23 -30.87
CA ASP A 516 -2.80 43.55 -29.50
C ASP A 516 -3.66 42.46 -28.83
N GLU A 517 -4.01 41.42 -29.58
CA GLU A 517 -4.83 40.31 -29.04
C GLU A 517 -3.99 39.09 -28.71
N ILE A 518 -4.36 38.44 -27.57
CA ILE A 518 -4.02 37.08 -27.24
C ILE A 518 -5.21 36.24 -27.69
N ARG A 519 -4.95 35.16 -28.44
CA ARG A 519 -5.95 34.31 -29.06
C ARG A 519 -5.73 32.84 -28.70
N GLN A 520 -6.84 32.09 -28.67
CA GLN A 520 -6.83 30.63 -28.56
C GLN A 520 -7.99 30.07 -29.38
N THR A 521 -7.76 28.97 -30.11
CA THR A 521 -8.78 28.31 -30.94
C THR A 521 -9.26 27.01 -30.30
N PHE A 522 -10.51 26.64 -30.63
CA PHE A 522 -11.22 25.51 -30.02
C PHE A 522 -11.90 24.62 -31.08
N SER A 523 -12.02 23.33 -30.78
CA SER A 523 -12.36 22.28 -31.75
C SER A 523 -13.77 22.35 -32.33
N ARG A 524 -14.66 23.15 -31.77
CA ARG A 524 -16.01 23.38 -32.35
C ARG A 524 -16.08 24.57 -33.29
N GLY A 525 -14.93 25.02 -33.81
CA GLY A 525 -14.88 26.09 -34.80
C GLY A 525 -14.98 27.49 -34.17
N TYR A 526 -14.47 27.65 -32.94
CA TYR A 526 -14.46 28.94 -32.26
C TYR A 526 -13.05 29.40 -31.90
N MET A 527 -12.88 30.70 -31.84
CA MET A 527 -11.71 31.37 -31.29
C MET A 527 -12.14 32.32 -30.16
N ILE A 528 -11.37 32.35 -29.08
CA ILE A 528 -11.47 33.41 -28.08
C ILE A 528 -10.28 34.33 -28.25
N GLY A 529 -10.58 35.62 -28.40
CA GLY A 529 -9.59 36.69 -28.45
C GLY A 529 -9.73 37.61 -27.23
N TYR A 530 -8.59 37.95 -26.62
CA TYR A 530 -8.48 38.91 -25.53
C TYR A 530 -7.60 40.05 -25.96
N ASN A 531 -8.15 41.27 -26.04
CA ASN A 531 -7.39 42.48 -26.33
C ASN A 531 -6.72 42.99 -25.06
N SER A 532 -5.39 42.96 -25.00
CA SER A 532 -4.62 43.36 -23.82
C SER A 532 -4.65 44.85 -23.49
N LYS A 533 -5.01 45.71 -24.48
CA LYS A 533 -5.12 47.17 -24.27
C LYS A 533 -6.50 47.58 -23.73
N THR A 534 -7.56 46.97 -24.26
CA THR A 534 -8.93 47.36 -23.91
C THR A 534 -9.58 46.46 -22.86
N GLY A 535 -8.96 45.30 -22.56
CA GLY A 535 -9.54 44.29 -21.69
C GLY A 535 -10.70 43.50 -22.31
N GLN A 536 -11.08 43.78 -23.57
CA GLN A 536 -12.19 43.13 -24.22
C GLN A 536 -11.93 41.65 -24.53
N VAL A 537 -12.91 40.80 -24.24
CA VAL A 537 -12.90 39.37 -24.61
C VAL A 537 -14.00 39.11 -25.62
N ARG A 538 -13.63 38.46 -26.74
CA ARG A 538 -14.56 38.12 -27.83
C ARG A 538 -14.54 36.63 -28.12
N VAL A 539 -15.68 36.04 -28.45
CA VAL A 539 -15.81 34.70 -29.03
C VAL A 539 -16.22 34.88 -30.49
N LEU A 540 -15.43 34.34 -31.39
CA LEU A 540 -15.65 34.48 -32.82
C LEU A 540 -15.66 33.08 -33.46
N PRO A 541 -16.47 32.83 -34.49
CA PRO A 541 -16.32 31.67 -35.33
C PRO A 541 -14.99 31.72 -36.07
N LEU A 542 -14.40 30.55 -36.39
CA LEU A 542 -13.15 30.40 -37.18
C LEU A 542 -13.44 30.48 -38.65
#